data_669fe968d25df35c3208714cd6a48652
#
_entry.id   669fe968d25df35c3208714cd6a48652
#
_cell.length_a   1.000
_cell.length_b   1.000
_cell.length_c   1.000
_cell.angle_alpha   90.00
_cell.angle_beta   90.00
_cell.angle_gamma   90.00
#
_symmetry.space_group_name_H-M   'P 1'
#
loop_
_entity.id
_entity.type
_entity.pdbx_description
1 polymer ?
#
loop_
_entity_poly.entity_id
_entity_poly.type
_entity_poly.pdbx_seq_one_letter_code
_entity_poly.pdbx_strand_id
1 'polypeptide(L)'
;MLVYLAGAIDLVSKEDRNNWRTDAKEALNKVGISTVDPTGTFTYVKSGIEIEDAKTSKDLIRINKMNMDMSDIVLMVLSKKLPSIGTPIELYMCHEANKEIVVLWDGDMNFIPAYIEGLVNRKNIVGTFDQAIELVIDKCQDIREGYKKKASYVKVHNN
;
A
#
# COMPACT_ATOMS: atom_id res chain seq x y z
N MET A 1 -10.66 0.99 -8.82
CA MET A 1 -9.28 1.22 -8.35
C MET A 1 -9.05 0.32 -7.16
N LEU A 2 -7.87 -0.25 -7.07
CA LEU A 2 -7.47 -1.18 -6.03
C LEU A 2 -6.22 -0.64 -5.31
N VAL A 3 -6.27 -0.56 -3.99
CA VAL A 3 -5.17 -0.05 -3.15
C VAL A 3 -4.67 -1.17 -2.23
N TYR A 4 -3.37 -1.48 -2.27
CA TYR A 4 -2.73 -2.41 -1.35
C TYR A 4 -2.28 -1.68 -0.07
N LEU A 5 -2.59 -2.25 1.10
CA LEU A 5 -2.30 -1.65 2.40
C LEU A 5 -1.06 -2.29 3.04
N ALA A 6 0.13 -1.78 2.71
CA ALA A 6 1.40 -2.26 3.22
C ALA A 6 1.76 -1.64 4.58
N GLY A 7 2.34 -2.42 5.47
CA GLY A 7 2.79 -1.95 6.79
C GLY A 7 3.16 -3.10 7.70
N ALA A 8 3.71 -2.80 8.88
CA ALA A 8 4.15 -3.80 9.83
C ALA A 8 3.02 -4.77 10.21
N ILE A 9 3.33 -6.07 10.17
CA ILE A 9 2.44 -7.16 10.59
C ILE A 9 3.10 -7.96 11.70
N ASP A 10 4.35 -8.37 11.48
CA ASP A 10 5.13 -9.09 12.45
C ASP A 10 5.67 -8.18 13.54
N LEU A 11 5.83 -8.70 14.75
CA LEU A 11 6.44 -8.01 15.88
C LEU A 11 5.68 -6.77 16.38
N VAL A 12 4.43 -6.61 15.97
CA VAL A 12 3.54 -5.52 16.41
C VAL A 12 2.27 -6.08 17.04
N SER A 13 1.61 -5.30 17.88
CA SER A 13 0.34 -5.70 18.47
C SER A 13 -0.73 -5.90 17.39
N LYS A 14 -1.77 -6.69 17.70
CA LYS A 14 -2.90 -6.85 16.79
C LYS A 14 -3.62 -5.50 16.53
N GLU A 15 -3.63 -4.64 17.52
CA GLU A 15 -4.22 -3.31 17.46
C GLU A 15 -3.43 -2.42 16.51
N ASP A 16 -2.13 -2.26 16.73
CA ASP A 16 -1.23 -1.46 15.86
C ASP A 16 -1.25 -1.94 14.41
N ARG A 17 -1.37 -3.26 14.22
CA ARG A 17 -1.45 -3.87 12.90
C ARG A 17 -2.74 -3.56 12.17
N ASN A 18 -3.89 -3.57 12.86
CA ASN A 18 -5.19 -3.59 12.21
C ASN A 18 -5.89 -2.22 12.18
N ASN A 19 -5.74 -1.37 13.21
CA ASN A 19 -6.55 -0.15 13.33
C ASN A 19 -6.44 0.75 12.09
N TRP A 20 -5.25 1.15 11.73
CA TRP A 20 -5.06 2.03 10.57
C TRP A 20 -5.55 1.40 9.25
N ARG A 21 -5.46 0.07 9.11
CA ARG A 21 -5.97 -0.63 7.93
C ARG A 21 -7.48 -0.63 7.87
N THR A 22 -8.13 -0.81 9.02
CA THR A 22 -9.59 -0.72 9.14
C THR A 22 -10.06 0.68 8.77
N ASP A 23 -9.44 1.72 9.33
CA ASP A 23 -9.77 3.11 9.03
C ASP A 23 -9.54 3.43 7.54
N ALA A 24 -8.43 2.97 6.96
CA ALA A 24 -8.14 3.15 5.54
C ALA A 24 -9.17 2.44 4.64
N LYS A 25 -9.58 1.22 4.97
CA LYS A 25 -10.65 0.50 4.25
C LYS A 25 -11.95 1.27 4.27
N GLU A 26 -12.35 1.75 5.45
CA GLU A 26 -13.59 2.50 5.60
C GLU A 26 -13.57 3.80 4.81
N ALA A 27 -12.48 4.57 4.92
CA ALA A 27 -12.33 5.84 4.23
C ALA A 27 -12.34 5.68 2.70
N LEU A 28 -11.56 4.72 2.17
CA LEU A 28 -11.45 4.48 0.73
C LEU A 28 -12.72 3.85 0.14
N ASN A 29 -13.37 2.94 0.87
CA ASN A 29 -14.61 2.32 0.41
C ASN A 29 -15.76 3.34 0.27
N LYS A 30 -15.83 4.36 1.14
CA LYS A 30 -16.83 5.45 1.04
C LYS A 30 -16.78 6.18 -0.30
N VAL A 31 -15.64 6.20 -0.96
CA VAL A 31 -15.44 6.85 -2.27
C VAL A 31 -15.30 5.84 -3.42
N GLY A 32 -15.65 4.58 -3.20
CA GLY A 32 -15.67 3.54 -4.22
C GLY A 32 -14.28 3.05 -4.65
N ILE A 33 -13.30 3.09 -3.74
CA ILE A 33 -11.96 2.54 -3.92
C ILE A 33 -11.86 1.25 -3.11
N SER A 34 -11.54 0.13 -3.77
CA SER A 34 -11.35 -1.16 -3.11
C SER A 34 -9.94 -1.28 -2.50
N THR A 35 -9.81 -2.08 -1.47
CA THR A 35 -8.52 -2.28 -0.78
C THR A 35 -8.15 -3.76 -0.71
N VAL A 36 -6.85 -4.05 -0.74
CA VAL A 36 -6.27 -5.34 -0.39
C VAL A 36 -5.50 -5.18 0.91
N ASP A 37 -5.93 -5.92 1.93
CA ASP A 37 -5.28 -5.95 3.23
C ASP A 37 -4.63 -7.31 3.43
N PRO A 38 -3.30 -7.37 3.51
CA PRO A 38 -2.60 -8.64 3.70
C PRO A 38 -2.93 -9.34 5.02
N THR A 39 -3.44 -8.62 6.02
CA THR A 39 -3.82 -9.23 7.31
C THR A 39 -5.10 -10.04 7.25
N GLY A 40 -5.97 -9.78 6.27
CA GLY A 40 -7.22 -10.51 6.08
C GLY A 40 -7.05 -11.90 5.47
N THR A 41 -5.90 -12.17 4.86
CA THR A 41 -5.53 -13.46 4.26
C THR A 41 -4.66 -14.32 5.16
N PHE A 42 -4.30 -13.83 6.36
CA PHE A 42 -3.33 -14.49 7.21
C PHE A 42 -3.85 -14.66 8.63
N THR A 43 -3.87 -15.88 9.10
CA THR A 43 -3.94 -16.23 10.51
C THR A 43 -2.55 -16.71 10.92
N TYR A 44 -2.00 -16.26 12.00
CA TYR A 44 -0.65 -16.63 12.41
C TYR A 44 -0.68 -17.62 13.58
N VAL A 45 -0.13 -18.82 13.40
CA VAL A 45 -0.02 -19.82 14.46
C VAL A 45 1.43 -19.98 14.84
N LYS A 46 1.81 -20.04 15.95
CA LYS A 46 3.07 -20.34 16.52
C LYS A 46 4.04 -19.17 16.53
N SER A 47 4.21 -18.38 16.24
CA SER A 47 4.58 -17.02 16.43
C SER A 47 3.37 -16.24 16.03
N GLY A 48 2.43 -17.18 15.95
CA GLY A 48 1.23 -17.15 15.75
C GLY A 48 0.70 -16.65 14.44
N ILE A 49 0.90 -16.91 13.25
CA ILE A 49 0.14 -16.52 12.07
C ILE A 49 -0.23 -17.78 11.29
N GLU A 50 -1.49 -18.09 11.19
CA GLU A 50 -2.04 -19.01 10.19
C GLU A 50 -2.20 -18.27 8.88
N ILE A 51 -1.77 -18.88 7.83
CA ILE A 51 -1.89 -18.38 6.48
C ILE A 51 -2.82 -19.35 5.78
N GLU A 52 -4.10 -18.99 5.65
CA GLU A 52 -5.06 -19.86 4.99
C GLU A 52 -4.66 -20.14 3.54
N ASP A 53 -4.09 -19.16 2.83
CA ASP A 53 -3.71 -19.28 1.43
C ASP A 53 -2.22 -19.50 1.20
N ALA A 54 -1.38 -19.44 2.24
CA ALA A 54 0.05 -19.68 2.12
C ALA A 54 0.50 -20.78 3.10
N LYS A 55 0.93 -21.89 2.55
CA LYS A 55 1.45 -23.04 3.33
C LYS A 55 2.91 -22.83 3.77
N THR A 56 3.59 -21.86 3.22
CA THR A 56 4.99 -21.57 3.49
C THR A 56 5.29 -20.07 3.46
N SER A 57 6.41 -19.64 4.04
CA SER A 57 6.89 -18.26 3.93
C SER A 57 7.12 -17.81 2.47
N LYS A 58 7.41 -18.75 1.57
CA LYS A 58 7.53 -18.46 0.13
C LYS A 58 6.18 -18.10 -0.49
N ASP A 59 5.12 -18.81 -0.09
CA ASP A 59 3.77 -18.50 -0.56
C ASP A 59 3.33 -17.13 -0.08
N LEU A 60 3.66 -16.76 1.16
CA LEU A 60 3.38 -15.44 1.71
C LEU A 60 4.01 -14.34 0.84
N ILE A 61 5.30 -14.43 0.54
CA ILE A 61 6.00 -13.46 -0.30
C ILE A 61 5.36 -13.41 -1.70
N ARG A 62 5.04 -14.57 -2.28
CA ARG A 62 4.41 -14.67 -3.60
C ARG A 62 3.02 -14.03 -3.63
N ILE A 63 2.19 -14.28 -2.62
CA ILE A 63 0.85 -13.72 -2.52
C ILE A 63 0.90 -12.21 -2.33
N ASN A 64 1.75 -11.71 -1.44
CA ASN A 64 1.92 -10.28 -1.24
C ASN A 64 2.40 -9.59 -2.52
N LYS A 65 3.38 -10.18 -3.21
CA LYS A 65 3.84 -9.66 -4.50
C LYS A 65 2.70 -9.62 -5.53
N MET A 66 1.93 -10.68 -5.66
CA MET A 66 0.79 -10.72 -6.59
C MET A 66 -0.24 -9.64 -6.24
N ASN A 67 -0.57 -9.45 -4.97
CA ASN A 67 -1.50 -8.43 -4.52
C ASN A 67 -0.98 -7.00 -4.82
N MET A 68 0.31 -6.75 -4.62
CA MET A 68 0.94 -5.49 -5.00
C MET A 68 0.90 -5.28 -6.52
N ASP A 69 1.24 -6.31 -7.31
CA ASP A 69 1.23 -6.24 -8.77
C ASP A 69 -0.16 -5.93 -9.33
N MET A 70 -1.21 -6.49 -8.73
CA MET A 70 -2.62 -6.27 -9.12
C MET A 70 -3.17 -4.90 -8.69
N SER A 71 -2.57 -4.26 -7.70
CA SER A 71 -3.04 -2.98 -7.16
C SER A 71 -2.61 -1.80 -8.04
N ASP A 72 -3.46 -0.79 -8.12
CA ASP A 72 -3.17 0.46 -8.83
C ASP A 72 -2.24 1.36 -8.03
N ILE A 73 -2.41 1.38 -6.71
CA ILE A 73 -1.66 2.19 -5.75
C ILE A 73 -1.28 1.32 -4.55
N VAL A 74 -0.14 1.62 -3.95
CA VAL A 74 0.28 1.06 -2.66
C VAL A 74 0.29 2.17 -1.61
N LEU A 75 -0.58 2.05 -0.59
CA LEU A 75 -0.50 2.86 0.63
C LEU A 75 0.37 2.13 1.64
N MET A 76 1.49 2.74 2.00
CA MET A 76 2.49 2.13 2.87
C MET A 76 2.66 2.93 4.16
N VAL A 77 2.52 2.26 5.30
CA VAL A 77 2.81 2.86 6.62
C VAL A 77 4.19 2.41 7.08
N LEU A 78 5.09 3.38 7.21
CA LEU A 78 6.43 3.20 7.74
C LEU A 78 6.58 3.96 9.05
N SER A 79 7.04 3.29 10.09
CA SER A 79 7.17 3.85 11.44
C SER A 79 8.54 3.55 12.02
N LYS A 80 9.11 4.53 12.73
CA LYS A 80 10.31 4.32 13.58
C LYS A 80 10.01 3.44 14.80
N LYS A 81 8.76 3.42 15.23
CA LYS A 81 8.33 2.72 16.46
C LYS A 81 7.94 1.26 16.19
N LEU A 82 7.50 0.97 14.98
CA LEU A 82 6.99 -0.34 14.58
C LEU A 82 7.98 -1.00 13.62
N PRO A 83 8.90 -1.82 14.13
CA PRO A 83 9.88 -2.48 13.28
C PRO A 83 9.20 -3.44 12.30
N SER A 84 9.62 -3.37 11.04
CA SER A 84 9.17 -4.30 10.01
C SER A 84 10.34 -4.62 9.08
N ILE A 85 10.48 -5.90 8.75
CA ILE A 85 11.44 -6.34 7.73
C ILE A 85 10.77 -6.40 6.37
N GLY A 86 9.52 -6.86 6.33
CA GLY A 86 8.76 -7.04 5.09
C GLY A 86 8.45 -5.72 4.38
N THR A 87 7.99 -4.71 5.12
CA THR A 87 7.54 -3.45 4.53
C THR A 87 8.62 -2.69 3.73
N PRO A 88 9.88 -2.57 4.19
CA PRO A 88 10.95 -2.02 3.36
C PRO A 88 11.27 -2.83 2.10
N ILE A 89 11.15 -4.16 2.17
CA ILE A 89 11.33 -5.03 1.00
C ILE A 89 10.18 -4.81 0.00
N GLU A 90 8.94 -4.72 0.48
CA GLU A 90 7.76 -4.40 -0.34
C GLU A 90 7.90 -3.01 -0.99
N LEU A 91 8.43 -2.02 -0.27
CA LEU A 91 8.74 -0.69 -0.82
C LEU A 91 9.67 -0.78 -2.03
N TYR A 92 10.78 -1.50 -1.88
CA TYR A 92 11.73 -1.68 -2.97
C TYR A 92 11.11 -2.43 -4.16
N MET A 93 10.34 -3.50 -3.90
CA MET A 93 9.65 -4.25 -4.95
C MET A 93 8.64 -3.39 -5.71
N CYS A 94 7.90 -2.52 -5.02
CA CYS A 94 6.95 -1.59 -5.64
C CYS A 94 7.68 -0.53 -6.49
N HIS A 95 8.82 -0.02 -6.01
CA HIS A 95 9.66 0.91 -6.76
C HIS A 95 10.15 0.29 -8.08
N GLU A 96 10.75 -0.91 -8.03
CA GLU A 96 11.21 -1.65 -9.21
C GLU A 96 10.09 -1.94 -10.22
N ALA A 97 8.87 -2.16 -9.71
CA ALA A 97 7.69 -2.38 -10.54
C ALA A 97 7.03 -1.08 -11.04
N ASN A 98 7.62 0.10 -10.77
CA ASN A 98 7.07 1.42 -11.10
C ASN A 98 5.64 1.63 -10.58
N LYS A 99 5.32 1.12 -9.40
CA LYS A 99 4.02 1.30 -8.77
C LYS A 99 3.86 2.72 -8.24
N GLU A 100 2.64 3.23 -8.29
CA GLU A 100 2.32 4.46 -7.56
C GLU A 100 2.30 4.17 -6.06
N ILE A 101 3.18 4.84 -5.31
CA ILE A 101 3.38 4.60 -3.88
C ILE A 101 3.05 5.89 -3.11
N VAL A 102 2.23 5.76 -2.08
CA VAL A 102 2.00 6.79 -1.06
C VAL A 102 2.55 6.26 0.27
N VAL A 103 3.39 7.02 0.93
CA VAL A 103 3.98 6.66 2.22
C VAL A 103 3.41 7.56 3.31
N LEU A 104 2.80 6.94 4.30
CA LEU A 104 2.56 7.55 5.61
C LEU A 104 3.80 7.29 6.48
N TRP A 105 4.55 8.35 6.75
CA TRP A 105 5.74 8.30 7.59
C TRP A 105 5.39 8.69 9.03
N ASP A 106 5.38 7.71 9.95
CA ASP A 106 5.22 7.95 11.38
C ASP A 106 6.58 8.29 12.03
N GLY A 107 7.06 9.47 11.72
CA GLY A 107 8.32 10.02 12.23
C GLY A 107 8.40 11.51 11.98
N ASP A 108 9.55 12.10 12.28
CA ASP A 108 9.79 13.51 11.97
C ASP A 108 9.96 13.71 10.46
N MET A 109 9.10 14.51 9.85
CA MET A 109 9.11 14.83 8.42
C MET A 109 10.37 15.59 7.97
N ASN A 110 11.17 16.13 8.90
CA ASN A 110 12.47 16.73 8.60
C ASN A 110 13.60 15.68 8.52
N PHE A 111 13.33 14.44 8.96
CA PHE A 111 14.31 13.35 9.04
C PHE A 111 13.76 12.07 8.43
N ILE A 112 13.37 12.14 7.16
CA ILE A 112 12.97 10.94 6.40
C ILE A 112 14.25 10.17 6.04
N PRO A 113 14.30 8.86 6.26
CA PRO A 113 15.45 8.06 5.83
C PRO A 113 15.72 8.18 4.33
N ALA A 114 16.98 8.38 3.96
CA ALA A 114 17.42 8.59 2.57
C ALA A 114 16.94 7.48 1.61
N TYR A 115 16.83 6.24 2.09
CA TYR A 115 16.29 5.14 1.29
C TYR A 115 14.83 5.35 0.92
N ILE A 116 14.01 5.88 1.82
CA ILE A 116 12.61 6.17 1.53
C ILE A 116 12.52 7.30 0.49
N GLU A 117 13.28 8.38 0.68
CA GLU A 117 13.33 9.51 -0.28
C GLU A 117 13.91 9.10 -1.64
N GLY A 118 14.82 8.14 -1.68
CA GLY A 118 15.38 7.61 -2.91
C GLY A 118 14.42 6.71 -3.70
N LEU A 119 13.47 6.07 -3.03
CA LEU A 119 12.52 5.12 -3.64
C LEU A 119 11.14 5.74 -3.93
N VAL A 120 10.78 6.82 -3.22
CA VAL A 120 9.45 7.45 -3.34
C VAL A 120 9.59 8.94 -3.55
N ASN A 121 8.84 9.49 -4.50
CA ASN A 121 8.81 10.92 -4.70
C ASN A 121 8.44 11.64 -3.39
N ARG A 122 9.18 12.67 -3.00
CA ARG A 122 8.99 13.40 -1.74
C ARG A 122 7.56 13.90 -1.53
N LYS A 123 6.87 14.30 -2.59
CA LYS A 123 5.46 14.72 -2.55
C LYS A 123 4.48 13.60 -2.18
N ASN A 124 4.89 12.35 -2.28
CA ASN A 124 4.10 11.18 -1.95
C ASN A 124 4.39 10.65 -0.54
N ILE A 125 5.21 11.37 0.24
CA ILE A 125 5.52 11.03 1.62
C ILE A 125 4.85 12.09 2.51
N VAL A 126 3.94 11.65 3.35
CA VAL A 126 3.11 12.50 4.22
C VAL A 126 3.20 12.07 5.68
N GLY A 127 2.91 12.99 6.59
CA GLY A 127 3.09 12.77 8.03
C GLY A 127 1.80 12.44 8.80
N THR A 128 0.63 12.52 8.16
CA THR A 128 -0.65 12.23 8.83
C THR A 128 -1.49 11.25 8.02
N PHE A 129 -2.35 10.51 8.72
CA PHE A 129 -3.24 9.54 8.09
C PHE A 129 -4.21 10.22 7.10
N ASP A 130 -4.80 11.34 7.48
CA ASP A 130 -5.74 12.06 6.62
C ASP A 130 -5.09 12.52 5.32
N GLN A 131 -3.87 13.08 5.39
CA GLN A 131 -3.09 13.43 4.20
C GLN A 131 -2.81 12.23 3.30
N ALA A 132 -2.54 11.06 3.89
CA ALA A 132 -2.28 9.85 3.13
C ALA A 132 -3.55 9.37 2.38
N ILE A 133 -4.71 9.40 3.04
CA ILE A 133 -5.98 9.04 2.42
C ILE A 133 -6.37 10.02 1.32
N GLU A 134 -6.29 11.33 1.56
CA GLU A 134 -6.55 12.36 0.53
C GLU A 134 -5.66 12.15 -0.69
N LEU A 135 -4.35 11.97 -0.48
CA LEU A 135 -3.40 11.77 -1.57
C LEU A 135 -3.68 10.50 -2.37
N VAL A 136 -4.08 9.40 -1.72
CA VAL A 136 -4.50 8.16 -2.41
C VAL A 136 -5.74 8.41 -3.26
N ILE A 137 -6.72 9.15 -2.74
CA ILE A 137 -7.95 9.48 -3.48
C ILE A 137 -7.63 10.31 -4.72
N ASP A 138 -6.82 11.36 -4.59
CA ASP A 138 -6.41 12.23 -5.69
C ASP A 138 -5.70 11.44 -6.79
N LYS A 139 -4.73 10.58 -6.41
CA LYS A 139 -4.03 9.71 -7.37
C LYS A 139 -4.95 8.72 -8.07
N CYS A 140 -5.93 8.17 -7.36
CA CYS A 140 -6.96 7.32 -7.98
C CYS A 140 -7.78 8.09 -9.02
N GLN A 141 -8.08 9.36 -8.77
CA GLN A 141 -8.79 10.22 -9.73
C GLN A 141 -7.93 10.49 -10.96
N ASP A 142 -6.66 10.87 -10.78
CA ASP A 142 -5.71 11.11 -11.87
C ASP A 142 -5.57 9.89 -12.79
N ILE A 143 -5.42 8.70 -12.21
CA ILE A 143 -5.33 7.45 -12.96
C ILE A 143 -6.62 7.19 -13.75
N ARG A 144 -7.80 7.37 -13.14
CA ARG A 144 -9.10 7.21 -13.81
C ARG A 144 -9.26 8.19 -15.00
N GLU A 145 -8.84 9.44 -14.83
CA GLU A 145 -8.88 10.43 -15.91
C GLU A 145 -7.90 10.08 -17.03
N GLY A 146 -6.72 9.61 -16.70
CA GLY A 146 -5.75 9.11 -17.67
C GLY A 146 -6.31 7.96 -18.54
N TYR A 147 -7.02 7.01 -17.93
CA TYR A 147 -7.71 5.94 -18.68
C TYR A 147 -8.83 6.47 -19.58
N LYS A 148 -9.64 7.42 -19.11
CA LYS A 148 -10.70 8.03 -19.93
C LYS A 148 -10.13 8.74 -21.16
N LYS A 149 -9.06 9.51 -21.00
CA LYS A 149 -8.37 10.20 -22.10
C LYS A 149 -7.83 9.22 -23.15
N LYS A 150 -7.18 8.13 -22.70
CA LYS A 150 -6.69 7.08 -23.61
C LYS A 150 -7.84 6.40 -24.37
N ALA A 151 -8.93 6.06 -23.68
CA ALA A 151 -10.08 5.41 -24.30
C ALA A 151 -10.78 6.30 -25.34
N SER A 152 -10.89 7.61 -25.10
CA SER A 152 -11.43 8.56 -26.07
C SER A 152 -10.53 8.72 -27.32
N TYR A 153 -9.21 8.73 -27.12
CA TYR A 153 -8.24 8.80 -28.22
C TYR A 153 -8.35 7.58 -29.17
N VAL A 154 -8.46 6.39 -28.61
CA VAL A 154 -8.61 5.15 -29.39
C VAL A 154 -9.91 5.13 -30.20
N LYS A 155 -11.01 5.65 -29.66
CA LYS A 155 -12.31 5.76 -30.37
C LYS A 155 -12.26 6.70 -31.57
N VAL A 156 -11.50 7.80 -31.48
CA VAL A 156 -11.41 8.81 -32.55
C VAL A 156 -10.53 8.32 -33.71
N HIS A 157 -9.55 7.45 -33.48
CA HIS A 157 -8.57 7.03 -34.50
C HIS A 157 -8.87 5.64 -35.10
N ASN A 158 -9.92 4.96 -34.66
CA ASN A 158 -10.39 3.69 -35.23
C ASN A 158 -11.70 3.79 -36.02
N ASN A 159 -12.16 5.03 -36.33
CA ASN A 159 -13.22 5.34 -37.28
C ASN A 159 -12.61 6.01 -38.52
#